data_ec54424328b7e236f31e83457fbea9a5
#
_entry.id   ec54424328b7e236f31e83457fbea9a5
#
_cell.length_a   1.000
_cell.length_b   1.000
_cell.length_c   1.000
_cell.angle_alpha   90.00
_cell.angle_beta   90.00
_cell.angle_gamma   90.00
#
_symmetry.space_group_name_H-M   'P 1'
#
loop_
_entity.id
_entity.type
_entity.pdbx_description
1 polymer ?
#
loop_
_entity_poly.entity_id
_entity_poly.type
_entity_poly.pdbx_seq_one_letter_code
_entity_poly.pdbx_strand_id
1 'polypeptide(L)'
;MATEVERYIKKQCSPQKEIVQKLREMILESAPNIKEEFKMGVPWYEGKFYLVALKDHVNLGVTMKGLSDEELALFEGKGKMMRHLKFYSLENMDEGKVFKLVKLVAEKGEGC
;
A
#
# COMPACT_ATOMS: atom_id res chain seq x y z
N MET A 1 -5.77 -8.59 -21.45
CA MET A 1 -5.05 -9.59 -20.63
C MET A 1 -4.81 -9.09 -19.23
N ALA A 2 -4.96 -9.96 -18.24
CA ALA A 2 -4.73 -9.56 -16.85
C ALA A 2 -3.24 -9.43 -16.56
N THR A 3 -2.86 -8.39 -15.84
CA THR A 3 -1.48 -8.21 -15.38
C THR A 3 -1.19 -9.19 -14.24
N GLU A 4 0.08 -9.31 -13.86
CA GLU A 4 0.47 -10.13 -12.72
C GLU A 4 -0.18 -9.62 -11.44
N VAL A 5 -0.32 -8.31 -11.28
CA VAL A 5 -0.99 -7.70 -10.13
C VAL A 5 -2.47 -8.08 -10.10
N GLU A 6 -3.15 -8.00 -11.24
CA GLU A 6 -4.56 -8.38 -11.32
C GLU A 6 -4.77 -9.86 -11.00
N ARG A 7 -3.88 -10.73 -11.48
CA ARG A 7 -3.92 -12.15 -11.15
C ARG A 7 -3.67 -12.40 -9.67
N TYR A 8 -2.74 -11.66 -9.07
CA TYR A 8 -2.47 -11.73 -7.64
C TYR A 8 -3.72 -11.41 -6.82
N ILE A 9 -4.40 -10.31 -7.17
CA ILE A 9 -5.62 -9.88 -6.49
C ILE A 9 -6.72 -10.93 -6.65
N LYS A 10 -6.91 -11.40 -7.87
CA LYS A 10 -7.99 -12.34 -8.19
C LYS A 10 -7.91 -13.64 -7.41
N LYS A 11 -6.72 -14.11 -7.11
CA LYS A 11 -6.56 -15.37 -6.37
C LYS A 11 -6.62 -15.23 -4.85
N GLN A 12 -6.72 -14.00 -4.32
CA GLN A 12 -6.87 -13.81 -2.88
C GLN A 12 -8.30 -14.13 -2.45
N CYS A 13 -8.43 -14.56 -1.18
CA CYS A 13 -9.74 -14.76 -0.57
C CYS A 13 -10.23 -13.45 0.03
N SER A 14 -11.57 -13.34 0.17
CA SER A 14 -12.15 -12.21 0.88
C SER A 14 -11.92 -12.36 2.38
N PRO A 15 -11.73 -11.28 3.15
CA PRO A 15 -11.82 -9.87 2.74
C PRO A 15 -10.53 -9.30 2.14
N GLN A 16 -9.42 -10.05 2.13
CA GLN A 16 -8.14 -9.56 1.65
C GLN A 16 -8.22 -9.07 0.20
N LYS A 17 -8.94 -9.79 -0.64
CA LYS A 17 -9.13 -9.43 -2.05
C LYS A 17 -9.65 -8.02 -2.21
N GLU A 18 -10.74 -7.69 -1.51
CA GLU A 18 -11.38 -6.38 -1.61
C GLU A 18 -10.50 -5.29 -1.01
N ILE A 19 -9.77 -5.60 0.06
CA ILE A 19 -8.85 -4.66 0.70
C ILE A 19 -7.71 -4.30 -0.24
N VAL A 20 -7.06 -5.29 -0.84
CA VAL A 20 -5.96 -5.06 -1.79
C VAL A 20 -6.45 -4.25 -2.97
N GLN A 21 -7.62 -4.59 -3.50
CA GLN A 21 -8.21 -3.89 -4.63
C GLN A 21 -8.47 -2.42 -4.30
N LYS A 22 -9.01 -2.15 -3.11
CA LYS A 22 -9.28 -0.78 -2.65
C LYS A 22 -8.00 0.03 -2.49
N LEU A 23 -6.99 -0.56 -1.87
CA LEU A 23 -5.69 0.10 -1.67
C LEU A 23 -5.02 0.39 -3.01
N ARG A 24 -5.10 -0.54 -3.95
CA ARG A 24 -4.56 -0.34 -5.30
C ARG A 24 -5.23 0.87 -5.96
N GLU A 25 -6.55 0.96 -5.88
CA GLU A 25 -7.29 2.08 -6.43
C GLU A 25 -6.85 3.41 -5.83
N MET A 26 -6.66 3.45 -4.50
CA MET A 26 -6.22 4.66 -3.81
C MET A 26 -4.83 5.10 -4.25
N ILE A 27 -3.91 4.15 -4.41
CA ILE A 27 -2.54 4.45 -4.86
C ILE A 27 -2.58 5.02 -6.28
N LEU A 28 -3.32 4.41 -7.18
CA LEU A 28 -3.39 4.84 -8.56
C LEU A 28 -4.13 6.17 -8.72
N GLU A 29 -5.10 6.47 -7.85
CA GLU A 29 -5.76 7.77 -7.84
C GLU A 29 -4.84 8.87 -7.32
N SER A 30 -4.06 8.56 -6.28
CA SER A 30 -3.13 9.54 -5.68
C SER A 30 -1.95 9.83 -6.59
N ALA A 31 -1.51 8.86 -7.37
CA ALA A 31 -0.36 8.98 -8.25
C ALA A 31 -0.65 8.28 -9.57
N PRO A 32 -1.41 8.92 -10.48
CA PRO A 32 -1.83 8.27 -11.73
C PRO A 32 -0.70 7.79 -12.63
N ASN A 33 0.47 8.39 -12.49
CA ASN A 33 1.63 8.03 -13.32
C ASN A 33 2.60 7.08 -12.62
N ILE A 34 2.26 6.61 -11.41
CA ILE A 34 3.14 5.72 -10.68
C ILE A 34 3.22 4.37 -11.41
N LYS A 35 4.42 3.81 -11.46
CA LYS A 35 4.64 2.53 -12.13
C LYS A 35 4.29 1.37 -11.21
N GLU A 36 3.33 0.57 -11.62
CA GLU A 36 2.94 -0.64 -10.92
C GLU A 36 3.81 -1.79 -11.40
N GLU A 37 4.44 -2.49 -10.46
CA GLU A 37 5.33 -3.62 -10.76
C GLU A 37 4.92 -4.83 -9.92
N PHE A 38 5.42 -5.99 -10.30
CA PHE A 38 5.21 -7.21 -9.52
C PHE A 38 6.57 -7.76 -9.15
N LYS A 39 6.93 -7.66 -7.87
CA LYS A 39 8.24 -8.09 -7.36
C LYS A 39 8.07 -8.90 -6.09
N MET A 40 8.93 -9.90 -5.91
CA MET A 40 8.91 -10.74 -4.71
C MET A 40 7.53 -11.32 -4.40
N GLY A 41 6.75 -11.58 -5.44
CA GLY A 41 5.43 -12.18 -5.32
C GLY A 41 4.31 -11.25 -4.94
N VAL A 42 4.52 -9.94 -4.91
CA VAL A 42 3.51 -8.96 -4.52
C VAL A 42 3.58 -7.70 -5.37
N PRO A 43 2.47 -6.90 -5.40
CA PRO A 43 2.48 -5.62 -6.11
C PRO A 43 3.38 -4.59 -5.43
N TRP A 44 4.15 -3.86 -6.24
CA TRP A 44 5.02 -2.76 -5.82
C TRP A 44 4.74 -1.52 -6.66
N TYR A 45 4.98 -0.35 -6.09
CA TYR A 45 4.70 0.94 -6.71
C TYR A 45 5.89 1.88 -6.57
N GLU A 46 6.85 1.75 -7.49
CA GLU A 46 8.07 2.57 -7.56
C GLU A 46 8.89 2.60 -6.26
N GLY A 47 8.88 1.48 -5.52
CA GLY A 47 9.57 1.41 -4.24
C GLY A 47 8.92 2.21 -3.12
N LYS A 48 7.84 2.93 -3.40
CA LYS A 48 7.14 3.74 -2.40
C LYS A 48 6.09 2.96 -1.63
N PHE A 49 5.42 2.03 -2.30
CA PHE A 49 4.36 1.22 -1.70
C PHE A 49 4.50 -0.24 -2.11
N TYR A 50 4.01 -1.13 -1.26
CA TYR A 50 3.73 -2.52 -1.63
C TYR A 50 2.46 -2.99 -0.94
N LEU A 51 1.80 -4.00 -1.50
CA LEU A 51 0.59 -4.59 -0.96
C LEU A 51 0.82 -6.07 -0.74
N VAL A 52 0.55 -6.57 0.47
CA VAL A 52 0.70 -7.99 0.80
C VAL A 52 -0.58 -8.49 1.45
N ALA A 53 -1.20 -9.50 0.85
CA ALA A 53 -2.34 -10.18 1.44
C ALA A 53 -1.80 -11.33 2.31
N LEU A 54 -2.08 -11.27 3.60
CA LEU A 54 -1.67 -12.27 4.56
C LEU A 54 -2.88 -13.08 5.00
N LYS A 55 -2.64 -14.04 5.89
CA LYS A 55 -3.67 -15.01 6.30
C LYS A 55 -4.94 -14.34 6.84
N ASP A 56 -4.78 -13.30 7.64
CA ASP A 56 -5.90 -12.64 8.32
C ASP A 56 -5.96 -11.13 8.12
N HIS A 57 -5.08 -10.56 7.32
CA HIS A 57 -5.05 -9.12 7.10
C HIS A 57 -4.25 -8.77 5.84
N VAL A 58 -4.27 -7.48 5.49
CA VAL A 58 -3.49 -6.94 4.38
C VAL A 58 -2.55 -5.89 4.94
N ASN A 59 -1.29 -5.92 4.53
CA ASN A 59 -0.33 -4.86 4.85
C ASN A 59 -0.17 -3.94 3.64
N LEU A 60 -0.26 -2.64 3.90
CA LEU A 60 0.17 -1.61 2.97
C LEU A 60 1.54 -1.15 3.46
N GLY A 61 2.59 -1.54 2.75
CA GLY A 61 3.94 -1.08 3.06
C GLY A 61 4.17 0.29 2.44
N VAL A 62 4.86 1.17 3.17
CA VAL A 62 5.12 2.53 2.71
C VAL A 62 6.58 2.89 2.97
N THR A 63 7.17 3.64 2.04
CA THR A 63 8.53 4.15 2.24
C THR A 63 8.52 5.25 3.30
N MET A 64 9.55 5.22 4.14
CA MET A 64 9.75 6.28 5.15
C MET A 64 10.77 7.30 4.70
N LYS A 65 11.49 7.02 3.63
CA LYS A 65 12.48 7.92 3.08
C LYS A 65 11.81 9.17 2.53
N GLY A 66 12.29 10.33 2.92
CA GLY A 66 11.71 11.61 2.52
C GLY A 66 10.67 12.17 3.48
N LEU A 67 10.28 11.39 4.51
CA LEU A 67 9.28 11.83 5.49
C LEU A 67 9.94 12.37 6.75
N SER A 68 9.27 13.34 7.40
CA SER A 68 9.74 13.89 8.68
C SER A 68 9.45 12.92 9.83
N ASP A 69 10.06 13.15 10.99
CA ASP A 69 9.82 12.32 12.18
C ASP A 69 8.35 12.30 12.59
N GLU A 70 7.67 13.42 12.47
CA GLU A 70 6.25 13.51 12.78
C GLU A 70 5.42 12.67 11.80
N GLU A 71 5.81 12.68 10.53
CA GLU A 71 5.14 11.90 9.51
C GLU A 71 5.40 10.40 9.68
N LEU A 72 6.62 10.04 10.10
CA LEU A 72 6.97 8.64 10.38
C LEU A 72 6.07 8.05 11.47
N ALA A 73 5.71 8.86 12.47
CA ALA A 73 4.90 8.42 13.60
C ALA A 73 3.48 8.05 13.20
N LEU A 74 3.03 8.42 12.00
CA LEU A 74 1.70 8.08 11.50
C LEU A 74 1.57 6.62 11.07
N PHE A 75 2.71 5.92 10.94
CA PHE A 75 2.73 4.55 10.44
C PHE A 75 3.21 3.57 11.51
N GLU A 76 2.71 2.33 11.44
CA GLU A 76 3.09 1.28 12.38
C GLU A 76 4.48 0.72 12.06
N GLY A 77 5.17 0.28 13.11
CA GLY A 77 6.49 -0.31 12.98
C GLY A 77 7.59 0.62 13.40
N LYS A 78 8.82 0.11 13.40
CA LYS A 78 10.01 0.86 13.81
C LYS A 78 11.06 0.93 12.70
N GLY A 79 10.70 0.49 11.50
CA GLY A 79 11.61 0.50 10.38
C GLY A 79 12.02 1.91 9.99
N LYS A 80 13.27 2.08 9.61
CA LYS A 80 13.79 3.38 9.15
C LYS A 80 13.55 3.59 7.67
N MET A 81 13.45 2.50 6.90
CA MET A 81 13.25 2.55 5.45
C MET A 81 11.81 2.32 5.04
N MET A 82 11.16 1.37 5.70
CA MET A 82 9.77 1.03 5.39
C MET A 82 8.97 0.82 6.68
N ARG A 83 7.70 1.24 6.65
CA ARG A 83 6.75 0.94 7.70
C ARG A 83 5.47 0.45 7.03
N HIS A 84 4.47 0.08 7.79
CA HIS A 84 3.25 -0.48 7.22
C HIS A 84 2.00 -0.06 7.96
N LEU A 85 0.85 -0.23 7.29
CA LEU A 85 -0.48 -0.12 7.87
C LEU A 85 -1.16 -1.47 7.68
N LYS A 86 -1.87 -1.93 8.71
CA LYS A 86 -2.57 -3.22 8.68
C LYS A 86 -4.08 -3.01 8.53
N PHE A 87 -4.70 -3.82 7.68
CA PHE A 87 -6.14 -3.75 7.45
C PHE A 87 -6.75 -5.14 7.55
N TYR A 88 -7.77 -5.26 8.41
CA TYR A 88 -8.46 -6.52 8.66
C TYR A 88 -9.80 -6.61 7.92
N SER A 89 -10.41 -5.47 7.60
CA SER A 89 -11.66 -5.39 6.86
C SER A 89 -11.82 -4.02 6.20
N LEU A 90 -12.69 -3.92 5.21
CA LEU A 90 -13.02 -2.62 4.61
C LEU A 90 -13.77 -1.74 5.61
N GLU A 91 -14.58 -2.35 6.48
CA GLU A 91 -15.35 -1.62 7.48
C GLU A 91 -14.47 -0.88 8.48
N ASN A 92 -13.33 -1.46 8.82
CA ASN A 92 -12.39 -0.87 9.76
C ASN A 92 -11.41 0.10 9.09
N MET A 93 -11.49 0.23 7.78
CA MET A 93 -10.61 1.13 7.03
C MET A 93 -11.20 2.54 6.99
N ASP A 94 -10.48 3.50 7.57
CA ASP A 94 -10.82 4.91 7.42
C ASP A 94 -10.26 5.38 6.07
N GLU A 95 -11.09 5.31 5.03
CA GLU A 95 -10.65 5.60 3.67
C GLU A 95 -10.09 7.01 3.50
N GLY A 96 -10.70 7.99 4.14
CA GLY A 96 -10.23 9.38 4.08
C GLY A 96 -8.84 9.53 4.67
N LYS A 97 -8.60 8.91 5.83
CA LYS A 97 -7.30 8.95 6.49
C LYS A 97 -6.25 8.21 5.67
N VAL A 98 -6.59 7.02 5.18
CA VAL A 98 -5.67 6.21 4.38
C VAL A 98 -5.31 6.95 3.10
N PHE A 99 -6.29 7.55 2.42
CA PHE A 99 -6.04 8.30 1.19
C PHE A 99 -5.07 9.47 1.43
N LYS A 100 -5.24 10.18 2.55
CA LYS A 100 -4.33 11.28 2.92
C LYS A 100 -2.91 10.77 3.15
N LEU A 101 -2.76 9.63 3.82
CA LEU A 101 -1.44 9.04 4.07
C LEU A 101 -0.79 8.54 2.79
N VAL A 102 -1.57 7.91 1.92
CA VAL A 102 -1.08 7.45 0.61
C VAL A 102 -0.63 8.63 -0.23
N LYS A 103 -1.42 9.70 -0.25
CA LYS A 103 -1.07 10.90 -1.00
C LYS A 103 0.19 11.56 -0.46
N LEU A 104 0.35 11.61 0.86
CA LEU A 104 1.55 12.13 1.50
C LEU A 104 2.80 11.39 1.04
N VAL A 105 2.77 10.06 1.08
CA VAL A 105 3.88 9.22 0.67
C VAL A 105 4.14 9.34 -0.83
N ALA A 106 3.07 9.42 -1.63
CA ALA A 106 3.22 9.56 -3.08
C ALA A 106 3.92 10.87 -3.44
N GLU A 107 3.67 11.94 -2.70
CA GLU A 107 4.26 13.26 -2.95
C GLU A 107 5.64 13.41 -2.34
N LYS A 108 5.84 12.99 -1.11
CA LYS A 108 7.08 13.20 -0.36
C LYS A 108 7.99 11.99 -0.28
N GLY A 109 7.44 10.78 -0.37
CA GLY A 109 8.22 9.57 -0.24
C GLY A 109 9.22 9.40 -1.37
N GLU A 110 10.39 8.83 -1.04
CA GLU A 110 11.41 8.50 -2.04
C GLU A 110 11.46 6.99 -2.19
N GLY A 111 11.37 6.51 -3.43
CA GLY A 111 11.49 5.09 -3.72
C GLY A 111 12.89 4.57 -3.48
N CYS A 112 12.98 3.28 -3.21
CA CYS A 112 14.28 2.62 -3.01
C CYS A 112 14.99 2.40 -4.32
#